data_169e6bbf889530e1eec33b5d39751b0a
#
_entry.id   169e6bbf889530e1eec33b5d39751b0a
#
_cell.length_a   1.000
_cell.length_b   1.000
_cell.length_c   1.000
_cell.angle_alpha   90.00
_cell.angle_beta   90.00
_cell.angle_gamma   90.00
#
_symmetry.space_group_name_H-M   'P 1'
#
loop_
_entity.id
_entity.type
_entity.pdbx_description
1 polymer ?
#
loop_
_entity_poly.entity_id
_entity_poly.type
_entity_poly.pdbx_seq_one_letter_code
_entity_poly.pdbx_strand_id
1 'polypeptide(L)'
;MSSADDHCALAFQYLDDDRLSDSEACFRRALAADPDHLLARTQLADLLLSLGRWEEAWPLNRVYDGKPRPDAPPVPFPEWRGQSLAGKSILIWPRFGLGDQIMFARYFPILRAMGAQVTLIVLPMFGNVFDGLDCNVVHAADELFIPPQDYWVYSALNPNRLNQSLATVPANLPFLRTTPLVCDLPPGPKVGIAWRGNPVHANDADRTFARSNFQALEGLGAAIIPLDYEVSGATTLAQTADLISKMDLVISVDTSTVHLAGTLNKPCWVLLPKHRTDWRWLRDRSDTPWYPSLKLYRQTARGDWGTVMAQVVADLRAKLAKAM
;
A
#
# COMPACT_ATOMS: atom_id res chain seq x y z
N MET A 1 15.87 36.42 -5.04
CA MET A 1 15.46 35.13 -5.65
C MET A 1 14.67 34.37 -4.59
N SER A 2 13.54 33.77 -4.94
CA SER A 2 12.79 32.92 -3.99
C SER A 2 13.66 31.75 -3.55
N SER A 3 13.59 31.38 -2.26
CA SER A 3 14.32 30.23 -1.71
C SER A 3 13.72 28.89 -2.19
N ALA A 4 14.45 27.78 -1.99
CA ALA A 4 13.91 26.46 -2.26
C ALA A 4 12.66 26.18 -1.42
N ASP A 5 12.62 26.65 -0.17
CA ASP A 5 11.46 26.54 0.73
C ASP A 5 10.24 27.32 0.19
N ASP A 6 10.44 28.56 -0.33
CA ASP A 6 9.35 29.35 -0.92
C ASP A 6 8.72 28.60 -2.13
N HIS A 7 9.56 28.02 -2.96
CA HIS A 7 9.09 27.20 -4.10
C HIS A 7 8.36 25.95 -3.65
N CYS A 8 8.81 25.27 -2.58
CA CYS A 8 8.10 24.12 -2.00
C CYS A 8 6.73 24.53 -1.44
N ALA A 9 6.66 25.64 -0.70
CA ALA A 9 5.41 26.13 -0.13
C ALA A 9 4.37 26.42 -1.24
N LEU A 10 4.79 27.06 -2.33
CA LEU A 10 3.93 27.30 -3.48
C LEU A 10 3.52 26.01 -4.19
N ALA A 11 4.43 25.02 -4.28
CA ALA A 11 4.12 23.73 -4.88
C ALA A 11 3.03 22.98 -4.12
N PHE A 12 3.01 23.04 -2.78
CA PHE A 12 1.94 22.45 -1.96
C PHE A 12 0.59 23.15 -2.17
N GLN A 13 0.56 24.47 -2.30
CA GLN A 13 -0.68 25.20 -2.65
C GLN A 13 -1.25 24.70 -3.97
N TYR A 14 -0.40 24.53 -4.99
CA TYR A 14 -0.83 23.98 -6.28
C TYR A 14 -1.28 22.52 -6.19
N LEU A 15 -0.69 21.70 -5.32
CA LEU A 15 -1.17 20.33 -5.07
C LEU A 15 -2.57 20.34 -4.44
N ASP A 16 -2.83 21.24 -3.49
CA ASP A 16 -4.13 21.36 -2.84
C ASP A 16 -5.21 21.83 -3.83
N ASP A 17 -4.82 22.62 -4.83
CA ASP A 17 -5.67 23.10 -5.94
C ASP A 17 -5.78 22.10 -7.12
N ASP A 18 -5.18 20.91 -7.02
CA ASP A 18 -5.06 19.89 -8.09
C ASP A 18 -4.35 20.41 -9.37
N ARG A 19 -3.52 21.44 -9.23
CA ARG A 19 -2.71 22.06 -10.30
C ARG A 19 -1.35 21.36 -10.40
N LEU A 20 -1.34 20.12 -10.85
CA LEU A 20 -0.18 19.22 -10.75
C LEU A 20 1.03 19.70 -11.56
N SER A 21 0.81 20.25 -12.76
CA SER A 21 1.89 20.78 -13.61
C SER A 21 2.58 21.99 -12.99
N ASP A 22 1.80 22.86 -12.34
CA ASP A 22 2.34 24.04 -11.66
C ASP A 22 3.12 23.64 -10.40
N SER A 23 2.60 22.66 -9.66
CA SER A 23 3.29 22.07 -8.52
C SER A 23 4.63 21.44 -8.94
N GLU A 24 4.63 20.62 -10.00
CA GLU A 24 5.86 20.03 -10.53
C GLU A 24 6.88 21.10 -10.90
N ALA A 25 6.45 22.15 -11.61
CA ALA A 25 7.33 23.25 -11.99
C ALA A 25 7.95 23.95 -10.78
N CYS A 26 7.18 24.13 -9.69
CA CYS A 26 7.68 24.72 -8.46
C CYS A 26 8.69 23.82 -7.74
N PHE A 27 8.43 22.52 -7.61
CA PHE A 27 9.43 21.58 -7.04
C PHE A 27 10.71 21.52 -7.88
N ARG A 28 10.61 21.56 -9.20
CA ARG A 28 11.80 21.62 -10.07
C ARG A 28 12.58 22.93 -9.89
N ARG A 29 11.91 24.07 -9.66
CA ARG A 29 12.58 25.34 -9.31
C ARG A 29 13.26 25.27 -7.95
N ALA A 30 12.63 24.62 -6.95
CA ALA A 30 13.25 24.39 -5.66
C ALA A 30 14.56 23.61 -5.81
N LEU A 31 14.57 22.55 -6.63
CA LEU A 31 15.77 21.73 -6.89
C LEU A 31 16.81 22.45 -7.75
N ALA A 32 16.41 23.41 -8.59
CA ALA A 32 17.35 24.27 -9.31
C ALA A 32 18.06 25.26 -8.36
N ALA A 33 17.39 25.70 -7.30
CA ALA A 33 17.96 26.57 -6.27
C ALA A 33 18.82 25.77 -5.25
N ASP A 34 18.37 24.57 -4.86
CA ASP A 34 19.08 23.63 -3.97
C ASP A 34 18.85 22.18 -4.44
N PRO A 35 19.81 21.60 -5.17
CA PRO A 35 19.70 20.24 -5.70
C PRO A 35 19.56 19.14 -4.62
N ASP A 36 20.01 19.39 -3.40
CA ASP A 36 19.95 18.46 -2.27
C ASP A 36 18.75 18.69 -1.35
N HIS A 37 17.85 19.61 -1.69
CA HIS A 37 16.68 19.94 -0.89
C HIS A 37 15.77 18.73 -0.69
N LEU A 38 15.82 18.13 0.49
CA LEU A 38 15.20 16.83 0.80
C LEU A 38 13.69 16.81 0.51
N LEU A 39 12.98 17.86 0.99
CA LEU A 39 11.53 17.96 0.82
C LEU A 39 11.14 18.06 -0.66
N ALA A 40 11.83 18.90 -1.46
CA ALA A 40 11.56 19.03 -2.88
C ALA A 40 11.80 17.72 -3.64
N ARG A 41 12.89 17.01 -3.35
CA ARG A 41 13.21 15.72 -3.96
C ARG A 41 12.14 14.68 -3.67
N THR A 42 11.76 14.52 -2.40
CA THR A 42 10.78 13.49 -2.00
C THR A 42 9.38 13.80 -2.54
N GLN A 43 8.94 15.06 -2.45
CA GLN A 43 7.61 15.45 -2.92
C GLN A 43 7.48 15.45 -4.44
N LEU A 44 8.53 15.86 -5.18
CA LEU A 44 8.54 15.70 -6.63
C LEU A 44 8.53 14.22 -7.02
N ALA A 45 9.26 13.36 -6.32
CA ALA A 45 9.22 11.92 -6.56
C ALA A 45 7.81 11.36 -6.35
N ASP A 46 7.15 11.70 -5.25
CA ASP A 46 5.78 11.22 -4.95
C ASP A 46 4.78 11.70 -6.01
N LEU A 47 4.90 12.97 -6.44
CA LEU A 47 4.09 13.51 -7.53
C LEU A 47 4.30 12.72 -8.82
N LEU A 48 5.55 12.53 -9.25
CA LEU A 48 5.89 11.78 -10.46
C LEU A 48 5.44 10.31 -10.38
N LEU A 49 5.60 9.66 -9.23
CA LEU A 49 5.08 8.31 -9.00
C LEU A 49 3.56 8.26 -9.18
N SER A 50 2.83 9.24 -8.63
CA SER A 50 1.38 9.34 -8.76
C SER A 50 0.91 9.53 -10.21
N LEU A 51 1.75 10.16 -11.03
CA LEU A 51 1.54 10.37 -12.46
C LEU A 51 2.02 9.19 -13.33
N GLY A 52 2.57 8.13 -12.72
CA GLY A 52 3.09 6.97 -13.45
C GLY A 52 4.47 7.18 -14.08
N ARG A 53 5.15 8.29 -13.81
CA ARG A 53 6.50 8.64 -14.32
C ARG A 53 7.59 8.10 -13.40
N TRP A 54 7.61 6.79 -13.20
CA TRP A 54 8.40 6.13 -12.17
C TRP A 54 9.91 6.19 -12.46
N GLU A 55 10.32 6.11 -13.72
CA GLU A 55 11.71 6.19 -14.13
C GLU A 55 12.36 7.54 -13.76
N GLU A 56 11.57 8.63 -13.81
CA GLU A 56 12.02 9.95 -13.36
C GLU A 56 12.01 10.11 -11.84
N ALA A 57 11.11 9.40 -11.16
CA ALA A 57 10.90 9.51 -9.73
C ALA A 57 11.98 8.80 -8.91
N TRP A 58 12.40 7.60 -9.34
CA TRP A 58 13.31 6.78 -8.55
C TRP A 58 14.64 7.46 -8.23
N PRO A 59 15.34 8.16 -9.15
CA PRO A 59 16.55 8.90 -8.82
C PRO A 59 16.35 9.98 -7.77
N LEU A 60 15.21 10.66 -7.79
CA LEU A 60 14.85 11.68 -6.80
C LEU A 60 14.64 11.07 -5.41
N ASN A 61 14.06 9.87 -5.33
CA ASN A 61 13.76 9.18 -4.08
C ASN A 61 14.98 8.50 -3.43
N ARG A 62 16.15 8.47 -4.12
CA ARG A 62 17.42 7.94 -3.59
C ARG A 62 18.19 8.99 -2.78
N VAL A 63 17.48 9.70 -1.91
CA VAL A 63 18.04 10.84 -1.15
C VAL A 63 19.15 10.49 -0.18
N TYR A 64 19.27 9.21 0.20
CA TYR A 64 20.31 8.72 1.12
C TYR A 64 21.41 7.91 0.41
N ASP A 65 21.43 7.84 -0.92
CA ASP A 65 22.53 7.19 -1.62
C ASP A 65 23.83 7.98 -1.41
N GLY A 66 24.87 7.27 -0.99
CA GLY A 66 26.16 7.87 -0.64
C GLY A 66 26.25 8.50 0.77
N LYS A 67 25.16 8.52 1.54
CA LYS A 67 25.15 9.08 2.91
C LYS A 67 24.39 8.18 3.90
N PRO A 68 24.65 8.28 5.22
CA PRO A 68 23.90 7.53 6.22
C PRO A 68 22.41 7.86 6.18
N ARG A 69 21.57 6.84 6.38
CA ARG A 69 20.13 7.01 6.57
C ARG A 69 19.83 7.30 8.04
N PRO A 70 19.18 8.42 8.39
CA PRO A 70 18.95 8.79 9.80
C PRO A 70 18.10 7.78 10.58
N ASP A 71 17.24 7.08 9.87
CA ASP A 71 16.26 6.14 10.42
C ASP A 71 16.64 4.67 10.12
N ALA A 72 17.93 4.40 9.85
CA ALA A 72 18.43 3.05 9.67
C ALA A 72 18.15 2.16 10.89
N PRO A 73 17.85 0.86 10.69
CA PRO A 73 17.73 -0.07 11.80
C PRO A 73 19.07 -0.22 12.54
N PRO A 74 19.04 -0.58 13.83
CA PRO A 74 20.26 -0.73 14.65
C PRO A 74 20.94 -2.09 14.37
N VAL A 75 21.37 -2.30 13.13
CA VAL A 75 22.06 -3.53 12.68
C VAL A 75 23.46 -3.18 12.15
N PRO A 76 24.45 -4.05 12.30
CA PRO A 76 25.85 -3.75 11.96
C PRO A 76 26.18 -3.93 10.48
N PHE A 77 25.23 -4.31 9.64
CA PHE A 77 25.44 -4.54 8.20
C PHE A 77 24.78 -3.43 7.34
N PRO A 78 25.29 -3.20 6.12
CA PRO A 78 24.92 -2.03 5.31
C PRO A 78 23.53 -2.16 4.67
N GLU A 79 22.93 -1.01 4.32
CA GLU A 79 21.75 -0.94 3.47
C GLU A 79 22.06 -1.44 2.07
N TRP A 80 21.19 -2.33 1.54
CA TRP A 80 21.24 -2.71 0.13
C TRP A 80 20.81 -1.54 -0.75
N ARG A 81 21.64 -1.18 -1.70
CA ARG A 81 21.44 -0.06 -2.63
C ARG A 81 21.51 -0.47 -4.09
N GLY A 82 21.26 -1.78 -4.38
CA GLY A 82 21.30 -2.32 -5.74
C GLY A 82 22.55 -3.13 -6.06
N GLN A 83 23.41 -3.43 -5.08
CA GLN A 83 24.57 -4.31 -5.27
C GLN A 83 24.14 -5.73 -5.67
N SER A 84 25.04 -6.53 -6.26
CA SER A 84 24.75 -7.92 -6.58
C SER A 84 24.32 -8.71 -5.33
N LEU A 85 23.25 -9.48 -5.47
CA LEU A 85 22.72 -10.36 -4.43
C LEU A 85 23.10 -11.83 -4.64
N ALA A 86 23.88 -12.16 -5.65
CA ALA A 86 24.32 -13.54 -5.93
C ALA A 86 25.09 -14.13 -4.74
N GLY A 87 24.50 -15.14 -4.09
CA GLY A 87 25.05 -15.79 -2.91
C GLY A 87 25.06 -14.93 -1.64
N LYS A 88 24.29 -13.83 -1.60
CA LYS A 88 24.22 -12.90 -0.48
C LYS A 88 22.99 -13.14 0.37
N SER A 89 23.04 -12.73 1.64
CA SER A 89 21.89 -12.68 2.55
C SER A 89 21.38 -11.25 2.70
N ILE A 90 20.04 -11.10 2.77
CA ILE A 90 19.39 -9.79 2.91
C ILE A 90 18.26 -9.84 3.93
N LEU A 91 18.30 -8.89 4.86
CA LEU A 91 17.26 -8.69 5.85
C LEU A 91 16.24 -7.69 5.34
N ILE A 92 14.97 -8.09 5.33
CA ILE A 92 13.85 -7.19 5.10
C ILE A 92 13.40 -6.64 6.45
N TRP A 93 13.66 -5.35 6.67
CA TRP A 93 13.27 -4.70 7.92
C TRP A 93 11.83 -4.18 7.85
N PRO A 94 10.97 -4.45 8.85
CA PRO A 94 9.59 -3.97 8.88
C PRO A 94 9.57 -2.46 9.09
N ARG A 95 8.97 -1.75 8.16
CA ARG A 95 8.75 -0.30 8.22
C ARG A 95 7.54 0.09 7.40
N PHE A 96 7.02 1.27 7.66
CA PHE A 96 5.81 1.81 7.05
C PHE A 96 4.54 1.08 7.52
N GLY A 97 3.43 1.27 6.82
CA GLY A 97 2.15 0.67 7.17
C GLY A 97 2.11 -0.85 6.99
N LEU A 98 1.12 -1.49 7.60
CA LEU A 98 0.90 -2.94 7.44
C LEU A 98 0.61 -3.29 5.98
N GLY A 99 -0.16 -2.43 5.29
CA GLY A 99 -0.45 -2.58 3.87
C GLY A 99 0.79 -2.54 2.99
N ASP A 100 1.77 -1.69 3.32
CA ASP A 100 3.05 -1.61 2.62
C ASP A 100 3.82 -2.92 2.71
N GLN A 101 3.89 -3.50 3.90
CA GLN A 101 4.61 -4.74 4.12
C GLN A 101 3.97 -5.90 3.33
N ILE A 102 2.63 -5.97 3.30
CA ILE A 102 1.88 -6.95 2.49
C ILE A 102 2.17 -6.72 0.99
N MET A 103 1.99 -5.49 0.53
CA MET A 103 2.12 -5.14 -0.87
C MET A 103 3.51 -5.44 -1.43
N PHE A 104 4.55 -5.02 -0.70
CA PHE A 104 5.93 -5.14 -1.17
C PHE A 104 6.57 -6.51 -0.93
N ALA A 105 5.90 -7.42 -0.22
CA ALA A 105 6.34 -8.82 -0.11
C ALA A 105 6.41 -9.53 -1.48
N ARG A 106 5.69 -9.04 -2.50
CA ARG A 106 5.79 -9.51 -3.89
C ARG A 106 7.18 -9.43 -4.51
N TYR A 107 8.07 -8.63 -3.94
CA TYR A 107 9.46 -8.50 -4.41
C TYR A 107 10.40 -9.56 -3.85
N PHE A 108 10.03 -10.26 -2.78
CA PHE A 108 10.93 -11.26 -2.16
C PHE A 108 11.30 -12.41 -3.11
N PRO A 109 10.38 -12.97 -3.91
CA PRO A 109 10.75 -13.95 -4.93
C PRO A 109 11.74 -13.39 -5.97
N ILE A 110 11.67 -12.10 -6.28
CA ILE A 110 12.62 -11.45 -7.23
C ILE A 110 14.01 -11.36 -6.61
N LEU A 111 14.12 -10.92 -5.34
CA LEU A 111 15.40 -10.88 -4.63
C LEU A 111 16.02 -12.28 -4.56
N ARG A 112 15.23 -13.33 -4.35
CA ARG A 112 15.69 -14.71 -4.38
C ARG A 112 16.14 -15.16 -5.76
N ALA A 113 15.42 -14.81 -6.81
CA ALA A 113 15.82 -15.09 -8.19
C ALA A 113 17.14 -14.38 -8.56
N MET A 114 17.48 -13.27 -7.88
CA MET A 114 18.78 -12.61 -7.97
C MET A 114 19.88 -13.32 -7.15
N GLY A 115 19.55 -14.41 -6.47
CA GLY A 115 20.47 -15.23 -5.69
C GLY A 115 20.53 -14.91 -4.19
N ALA A 116 19.61 -14.07 -3.68
CA ALA A 116 19.59 -13.70 -2.26
C ALA A 116 19.00 -14.80 -1.37
N GLN A 117 19.56 -14.96 -0.17
CA GLN A 117 18.88 -15.58 0.97
C GLN A 117 18.10 -14.49 1.70
N VAL A 118 16.79 -14.51 1.58
CA VAL A 118 15.90 -13.47 2.15
C VAL A 118 15.49 -13.85 3.57
N THR A 119 15.69 -12.94 4.52
CA THR A 119 15.18 -13.03 5.89
C THR A 119 14.20 -11.89 6.13
N LEU A 120 13.00 -12.21 6.61
CA LEU A 120 11.91 -11.25 6.89
C LEU A 120 11.65 -11.19 8.39
N ILE A 121 11.64 -9.99 8.97
CA ILE A 121 11.12 -9.77 10.33
C ILE A 121 9.63 -9.52 10.22
N VAL A 122 8.83 -10.28 10.97
CA VAL A 122 7.37 -10.21 10.98
C VAL A 122 6.86 -9.80 12.35
N LEU A 123 6.07 -8.75 12.42
CA LEU A 123 5.41 -8.31 13.64
C LEU A 123 4.28 -9.28 14.04
N PRO A 124 4.00 -9.47 15.34
CA PRO A 124 3.03 -10.47 15.81
C PRO A 124 1.63 -10.34 15.18
N MET A 125 1.20 -9.11 14.88
CA MET A 125 -0.10 -8.84 14.26
C MET A 125 -0.29 -9.43 12.86
N PHE A 126 0.80 -9.80 12.17
CA PHE A 126 0.70 -10.48 10.87
C PHE A 126 0.31 -11.95 11.02
N GLY A 127 0.57 -12.57 12.18
CA GLY A 127 0.46 -14.02 12.32
C GLY A 127 1.39 -14.72 11.32
N ASN A 128 0.90 -15.77 10.69
CA ASN A 128 1.65 -16.58 9.72
C ASN A 128 1.39 -16.18 8.25
N VAL A 129 0.91 -14.97 8.00
CA VAL A 129 0.49 -14.52 6.65
C VAL A 129 1.59 -14.65 5.59
N PHE A 130 2.87 -14.56 5.99
CA PHE A 130 4.02 -14.65 5.11
C PHE A 130 4.67 -16.03 5.02
N ASP A 131 4.19 -17.04 5.75
CA ASP A 131 4.78 -18.38 5.77
C ASP A 131 4.70 -19.12 4.43
N GLY A 132 3.94 -18.58 3.48
CA GLY A 132 3.89 -19.09 2.10
C GLY A 132 5.00 -18.56 1.21
N LEU A 133 5.74 -17.55 1.67
CA LEU A 133 6.89 -17.01 0.96
C LEU A 133 8.12 -17.90 1.25
N ASP A 134 8.87 -18.19 0.22
CA ASP A 134 10.10 -18.95 0.37
C ASP A 134 11.22 -18.02 0.87
N CYS A 135 11.18 -17.70 2.16
CA CYS A 135 12.14 -16.87 2.88
C CYS A 135 12.24 -17.32 4.35
N ASN A 136 13.32 -16.94 5.02
CA ASN A 136 13.44 -17.14 6.46
C ASN A 136 12.55 -16.12 7.17
N VAL A 137 11.62 -16.58 8.00
CA VAL A 137 10.74 -15.71 8.79
C VAL A 137 11.25 -15.66 10.23
N VAL A 138 11.46 -14.45 10.73
CA VAL A 138 11.82 -14.17 12.12
C VAL A 138 10.65 -13.40 12.75
N HIS A 139 9.91 -14.03 13.65
CA HIS A 139 8.83 -13.36 14.36
C HIS A 139 9.40 -12.44 15.44
N ALA A 140 9.02 -11.18 15.39
CA ALA A 140 9.44 -10.20 16.38
C ALA A 140 8.87 -10.56 17.76
N ALA A 141 9.75 -10.56 18.76
CA ALA A 141 9.46 -10.77 20.17
C ALA A 141 10.20 -9.69 20.97
N ASP A 142 10.12 -9.72 22.31
CA ASP A 142 10.80 -8.77 23.18
C ASP A 142 12.33 -8.77 23.00
N GLU A 143 12.90 -9.95 22.75
CA GLU A 143 14.29 -10.11 22.32
C GLU A 143 14.32 -10.67 20.91
N LEU A 144 14.91 -9.90 19.98
CA LEU A 144 15.01 -10.25 18.58
C LEU A 144 16.44 -10.66 18.24
N PHE A 145 16.68 -11.94 18.05
CA PHE A 145 17.94 -12.42 17.51
C PHE A 145 17.92 -12.37 15.98
N ILE A 146 18.77 -11.54 15.41
CA ILE A 146 18.96 -11.41 13.96
C ILE A 146 20.32 -12.02 13.61
N PRO A 147 20.36 -13.12 12.83
CA PRO A 147 21.63 -13.66 12.37
C PRO A 147 22.34 -12.65 11.46
N PRO A 148 23.69 -12.66 11.40
CA PRO A 148 24.42 -11.78 10.51
C PRO A 148 23.93 -11.86 9.06
N GLN A 149 23.83 -10.72 8.39
CA GLN A 149 23.41 -10.60 7.00
C GLN A 149 24.44 -9.79 6.20
N ASP A 150 24.46 -9.95 4.89
CA ASP A 150 25.29 -9.08 4.02
C ASP A 150 24.67 -7.69 3.89
N TYR A 151 23.32 -7.62 3.86
CA TYR A 151 22.57 -6.38 3.67
C TYR A 151 21.27 -6.33 4.49
N TRP A 152 20.72 -5.12 4.63
CA TRP A 152 19.32 -4.91 5.00
C TRP A 152 18.64 -3.97 4.00
N VAL A 153 17.30 -4.04 3.92
CA VAL A 153 16.49 -3.10 3.14
C VAL A 153 15.09 -2.96 3.75
N TYR A 154 14.48 -1.79 3.61
CA TYR A 154 13.03 -1.64 3.83
C TYR A 154 12.25 -2.22 2.66
N SER A 155 11.19 -2.99 2.91
CA SER A 155 10.37 -3.61 1.85
C SER A 155 9.90 -2.62 0.78
N ALA A 156 9.48 -1.40 1.20
CA ALA A 156 9.01 -0.35 0.31
C ALA A 156 10.10 0.29 -0.56
N LEU A 157 11.39 0.03 -0.31
CA LEU A 157 12.47 0.50 -1.18
C LEU A 157 12.73 -0.44 -2.37
N ASN A 158 12.22 -1.67 -2.35
CA ASN A 158 12.47 -2.64 -3.42
C ASN A 158 12.08 -2.12 -4.82
N PRO A 159 10.91 -1.48 -5.05
CA PRO A 159 10.58 -0.92 -6.36
C PRO A 159 11.63 0.08 -6.86
N ASN A 160 12.09 0.97 -5.97
CA ASN A 160 13.12 1.95 -6.27
C ASN A 160 14.46 1.30 -6.59
N ARG A 161 14.91 0.33 -5.78
CA ARG A 161 16.20 -0.35 -5.95
C ARG A 161 16.24 -1.23 -7.20
N LEU A 162 15.09 -1.73 -7.63
CA LEU A 162 14.92 -2.55 -8.84
C LEU A 162 14.53 -1.73 -10.07
N ASN A 163 14.49 -0.39 -10.00
CA ASN A 163 14.07 0.49 -11.10
C ASN A 163 12.71 0.05 -11.69
N GLN A 164 11.74 -0.25 -10.82
CA GLN A 164 10.43 -0.74 -11.22
C GLN A 164 9.74 0.22 -12.19
N SER A 165 9.22 -0.29 -13.30
CA SER A 165 8.30 0.45 -14.19
C SER A 165 6.86 -0.02 -13.99
N LEU A 166 5.89 0.72 -14.52
CA LEU A 166 4.48 0.31 -14.52
C LEU A 166 4.26 -1.02 -15.24
N ALA A 167 5.00 -1.27 -16.32
CA ALA A 167 4.88 -2.47 -17.14
C ALA A 167 5.43 -3.74 -16.45
N THR A 168 6.33 -3.57 -15.49
CA THR A 168 7.04 -4.68 -14.85
C THR A 168 6.65 -4.90 -13.40
N VAL A 169 5.50 -4.36 -12.95
CA VAL A 169 4.97 -4.63 -11.60
C VAL A 169 4.75 -6.13 -11.43
N PRO A 170 5.33 -6.76 -10.39
CA PRO A 170 5.18 -8.20 -10.19
C PRO A 170 3.72 -8.57 -9.90
N ALA A 171 3.16 -9.49 -10.70
CA ALA A 171 1.75 -9.89 -10.63
C ALA A 171 1.54 -11.34 -10.15
N ASN A 172 2.55 -11.95 -9.53
CA ASN A 172 2.47 -13.33 -9.02
C ASN A 172 1.57 -13.37 -7.77
N LEU A 173 0.28 -13.62 -7.97
CA LEU A 173 -0.75 -13.69 -6.93
C LEU A 173 -1.49 -15.04 -7.03
N PRO A 174 -2.02 -15.56 -5.92
CA PRO A 174 -1.83 -15.15 -4.53
C PRO A 174 -0.52 -15.65 -3.92
N PHE A 175 0.02 -14.95 -2.93
CA PHE A 175 1.24 -15.40 -2.22
C PHE A 175 1.11 -15.41 -0.69
N LEU A 176 -0.02 -15.00 -0.14
CA LEU A 176 -0.25 -15.01 1.32
C LEU A 176 -0.82 -16.34 1.80
N ARG A 177 -0.52 -16.67 3.05
CA ARG A 177 -1.18 -17.74 3.81
C ARG A 177 -2.31 -17.17 4.67
N THR A 178 -3.29 -18.02 4.98
CA THR A 178 -4.38 -17.68 5.88
C THR A 178 -4.36 -18.58 7.09
N THR A 179 -4.84 -18.07 8.24
CA THR A 179 -5.13 -18.89 9.43
C THR A 179 -6.64 -18.93 9.59
N PRO A 180 -7.27 -20.12 9.69
CA PRO A 180 -8.71 -20.23 9.83
C PRO A 180 -9.26 -19.38 10.97
N LEU A 181 -10.26 -18.58 10.66
CA LEU A 181 -11.08 -17.85 11.61
C LEU A 181 -12.42 -18.57 11.75
N VAL A 182 -12.72 -19.03 12.97
CA VAL A 182 -14.04 -19.60 13.26
C VAL A 182 -15.04 -18.46 13.35
N CYS A 183 -15.96 -18.39 12.40
CA CYS A 183 -17.03 -17.40 12.37
C CYS A 183 -18.23 -17.97 11.63
N ASP A 184 -19.42 -17.67 12.14
CA ASP A 184 -20.66 -17.98 11.47
C ASP A 184 -20.98 -16.91 10.42
N LEU A 185 -20.96 -17.31 9.15
CA LEU A 185 -21.28 -16.44 8.05
C LEU A 185 -22.66 -16.79 7.49
N PRO A 186 -23.49 -15.79 7.20
CA PRO A 186 -24.81 -16.02 6.61
C PRO A 186 -24.69 -16.67 5.23
N PRO A 187 -25.73 -17.42 4.80
CA PRO A 187 -25.77 -17.98 3.45
C PRO A 187 -25.88 -16.87 2.38
N GLY A 188 -25.58 -17.23 1.12
CA GLY A 188 -25.68 -16.33 -0.03
C GLY A 188 -24.47 -15.43 -0.22
N PRO A 189 -24.57 -14.44 -1.14
CA PRO A 189 -23.50 -13.50 -1.46
C PRO A 189 -23.05 -12.69 -0.24
N LYS A 190 -21.73 -12.51 -0.10
CA LYS A 190 -21.08 -11.81 1.04
C LYS A 190 -20.21 -10.68 0.55
N VAL A 191 -20.47 -9.49 1.10
CA VAL A 191 -19.66 -8.29 0.85
C VAL A 191 -18.94 -7.89 2.13
N GLY A 192 -17.63 -8.06 2.14
CA GLY A 192 -16.78 -7.59 3.24
C GLY A 192 -16.60 -6.08 3.18
N ILE A 193 -16.71 -5.38 4.30
CA ILE A 193 -16.54 -3.93 4.36
C ILE A 193 -15.47 -3.50 5.35
N ALA A 194 -14.65 -2.48 4.96
CA ALA A 194 -13.74 -1.79 5.86
C ALA A 194 -13.79 -0.28 5.60
N TRP A 195 -14.04 0.51 6.65
CA TRP A 195 -14.37 1.95 6.52
C TRP A 195 -13.36 2.88 7.16
N ARG A 196 -12.37 2.37 7.86
CA ARG A 196 -11.36 3.14 8.58
C ARG A 196 -9.98 2.50 8.49
N GLY A 197 -8.96 3.32 8.62
CA GLY A 197 -7.58 2.92 8.72
C GLY A 197 -7.02 3.10 10.12
N ASN A 198 -5.69 3.24 10.19
CA ASN A 198 -5.01 3.60 11.44
C ASN A 198 -5.16 5.11 11.66
N PRO A 199 -5.75 5.56 12.81
CA PRO A 199 -6.01 6.97 13.08
C PRO A 199 -4.74 7.83 13.24
N VAL A 200 -3.59 7.22 13.48
CA VAL A 200 -2.30 7.96 13.52
C VAL A 200 -1.70 8.22 12.15
N HIS A 201 -2.32 7.73 11.08
CA HIS A 201 -1.84 7.96 9.72
C HIS A 201 -2.17 9.39 9.28
N ALA A 202 -1.19 10.10 8.70
CA ALA A 202 -1.30 11.51 8.33
C ALA A 202 -2.49 11.85 7.41
N ASN A 203 -2.96 10.89 6.61
CA ASN A 203 -4.09 11.05 5.68
C ASN A 203 -5.38 10.34 6.16
N ASP A 204 -5.45 9.97 7.44
CA ASP A 204 -6.61 9.18 7.91
C ASP A 204 -7.92 9.95 7.85
N ALA A 205 -7.89 11.25 8.15
CA ALA A 205 -9.05 12.13 8.10
C ALA A 205 -9.69 12.24 6.70
N ASP A 206 -8.90 12.16 5.63
CA ASP A 206 -9.41 12.26 4.25
C ASP A 206 -9.93 10.92 3.72
N ARG A 207 -9.40 9.77 4.19
CA ARG A 207 -9.76 8.43 3.68
C ARG A 207 -10.81 7.69 4.53
N THR A 208 -10.88 7.98 5.82
CA THR A 208 -11.84 7.35 6.73
C THR A 208 -13.19 8.05 6.65
N PHE A 209 -14.28 7.29 6.70
CA PHE A 209 -15.63 7.81 6.75
C PHE A 209 -16.55 6.96 7.64
N ALA A 210 -17.72 7.46 7.97
CA ALA A 210 -18.58 6.79 8.93
C ALA A 210 -19.09 5.43 8.42
N ARG A 211 -19.09 4.42 9.28
CA ARG A 211 -19.65 3.09 8.98
C ARG A 211 -21.09 3.17 8.46
N SER A 212 -21.86 4.13 8.93
CA SER A 212 -23.25 4.36 8.50
C SER A 212 -23.39 4.60 6.99
N ASN A 213 -22.35 5.05 6.30
CA ASN A 213 -22.39 5.19 4.85
C ASN A 213 -22.59 3.84 4.13
N PHE A 214 -22.15 2.73 4.75
CA PHE A 214 -22.36 1.38 4.21
C PHE A 214 -23.80 0.86 4.40
N GLN A 215 -24.64 1.54 5.19
CA GLN A 215 -26.07 1.18 5.29
C GLN A 215 -26.77 1.23 3.93
N ALA A 216 -26.27 2.06 3.00
CA ALA A 216 -26.76 2.11 1.63
C ALA A 216 -26.62 0.77 0.86
N LEU A 217 -25.80 -0.15 1.35
CA LEU A 217 -25.61 -1.49 0.78
C LEU A 217 -26.58 -2.53 1.37
N GLU A 218 -27.25 -2.22 2.46
CA GLU A 218 -28.18 -3.12 3.13
C GLU A 218 -29.41 -3.37 2.24
N GLY A 219 -29.96 -4.57 2.29
CA GLY A 219 -31.14 -4.94 1.50
C GLY A 219 -30.92 -5.12 0.00
N LEU A 220 -29.67 -5.02 -0.49
CA LEU A 220 -29.35 -5.24 -1.91
C LEU A 220 -29.23 -6.72 -2.31
N GLY A 221 -29.42 -7.66 -1.39
CA GLY A 221 -29.36 -9.10 -1.67
C GLY A 221 -28.00 -9.75 -1.37
N ALA A 222 -27.13 -9.05 -0.64
CA ALA A 222 -25.90 -9.60 -0.09
C ALA A 222 -25.80 -9.35 1.41
N ALA A 223 -25.15 -10.24 2.13
CA ALA A 223 -24.79 -10.04 3.52
C ALA A 223 -23.60 -9.09 3.63
N ILE A 224 -23.70 -8.05 4.46
CA ILE A 224 -22.64 -7.07 4.67
C ILE A 224 -21.86 -7.48 5.91
N ILE A 225 -20.57 -7.84 5.71
CA ILE A 225 -19.70 -8.42 6.72
C ILE A 225 -18.61 -7.41 7.10
N PRO A 226 -18.59 -6.85 8.32
CA PRO A 226 -17.49 -6.03 8.79
C PRO A 226 -16.18 -6.82 8.88
N LEU A 227 -15.10 -6.29 8.29
CA LEU A 227 -13.77 -6.89 8.32
C LEU A 227 -12.87 -6.29 9.41
N ASP A 228 -13.36 -5.28 10.12
CA ASP A 228 -12.66 -4.66 11.23
C ASP A 228 -12.47 -5.68 12.37
N TYR A 229 -11.24 -5.74 12.93
CA TYR A 229 -10.86 -6.73 13.94
C TYR A 229 -11.74 -6.67 15.22
N GLU A 230 -12.19 -5.46 15.63
CA GLU A 230 -13.04 -5.29 16.80
C GLU A 230 -14.43 -5.95 16.63
N VAL A 231 -14.86 -6.14 15.40
CA VAL A 231 -16.17 -6.72 15.07
C VAL A 231 -16.04 -8.15 14.60
N SER A 232 -15.03 -8.46 13.81
CA SER A 232 -14.83 -9.78 13.20
C SER A 232 -14.27 -10.83 14.17
N GLY A 233 -13.64 -10.38 15.27
CA GLY A 233 -12.89 -11.24 16.20
C GLY A 233 -11.54 -11.72 15.67
N ALA A 234 -11.10 -11.27 14.49
CA ALA A 234 -9.76 -11.56 13.99
C ALA A 234 -8.72 -10.85 14.86
N THR A 235 -7.69 -11.55 15.29
CA THR A 235 -6.58 -10.99 16.10
C THR A 235 -5.29 -10.83 15.32
N THR A 236 -5.26 -11.40 14.10
CA THR A 236 -4.11 -11.29 13.19
C THR A 236 -4.55 -11.00 11.76
N LEU A 237 -3.63 -10.47 10.96
CA LEU A 237 -3.88 -10.27 9.52
C LEU A 237 -4.07 -11.58 8.76
N ALA A 238 -3.47 -12.68 9.22
CA ALA A 238 -3.70 -14.01 8.65
C ALA A 238 -5.15 -14.48 8.84
N GLN A 239 -5.77 -14.18 9.98
CA GLN A 239 -7.19 -14.45 10.22
C GLN A 239 -8.10 -13.49 9.43
N THR A 240 -7.73 -12.21 9.32
CA THR A 240 -8.44 -11.26 8.45
C THR A 240 -8.36 -11.72 6.99
N ALA A 241 -7.22 -12.23 6.54
CA ALA A 241 -7.06 -12.80 5.20
C ALA A 241 -7.96 -14.02 4.97
N ASP A 242 -8.13 -14.89 5.98
CA ASP A 242 -9.08 -16.02 5.91
C ASP A 242 -10.53 -15.53 5.78
N LEU A 243 -10.92 -14.54 6.58
CA LEU A 243 -12.25 -13.94 6.48
C LEU A 243 -12.48 -13.32 5.07
N ILE A 244 -11.51 -12.57 4.56
CA ILE A 244 -11.53 -12.01 3.20
C ILE A 244 -11.67 -13.11 2.16
N SER A 245 -10.99 -14.25 2.33
CA SER A 245 -11.07 -15.38 1.39
C SER A 245 -12.48 -15.93 1.21
N LYS A 246 -13.35 -15.76 2.22
CA LYS A 246 -14.75 -16.20 2.24
C LYS A 246 -15.72 -15.15 1.67
N MET A 247 -15.23 -13.95 1.31
CA MET A 247 -16.07 -12.89 0.70
C MET A 247 -16.15 -13.05 -0.82
N ASP A 248 -17.29 -12.68 -1.40
CA ASP A 248 -17.47 -12.60 -2.86
C ASP A 248 -16.99 -11.25 -3.42
N LEU A 249 -16.97 -10.23 -2.56
CA LEU A 249 -16.50 -8.89 -2.85
C LEU A 249 -16.01 -8.25 -1.54
N VAL A 250 -14.95 -7.47 -1.62
CA VAL A 250 -14.54 -6.55 -0.55
C VAL A 250 -14.77 -5.11 -1.00
N ILE A 251 -15.30 -4.25 -0.13
CA ILE A 251 -15.40 -2.80 -0.35
C ILE A 251 -14.68 -2.12 0.81
N SER A 252 -13.61 -1.42 0.53
CA SER A 252 -12.73 -0.87 1.56
C SER A 252 -12.18 0.49 1.20
N VAL A 253 -12.02 1.36 2.18
CA VAL A 253 -11.12 2.51 2.05
C VAL A 253 -9.68 2.02 1.97
N ASP A 254 -8.74 2.89 1.56
CA ASP A 254 -7.32 2.56 1.40
C ASP A 254 -6.65 2.16 2.73
N THR A 255 -6.60 0.86 3.00
CA THR A 255 -6.06 0.25 4.22
C THR A 255 -5.37 -1.08 3.92
N SER A 256 -4.79 -1.72 4.95
CA SER A 256 -4.21 -3.08 4.84
C SER A 256 -5.21 -4.12 4.29
N THR A 257 -6.51 -3.93 4.51
CA THR A 257 -7.58 -4.79 3.97
C THR A 257 -7.56 -4.86 2.44
N VAL A 258 -7.33 -3.72 1.77
CA VAL A 258 -7.21 -3.66 0.31
C VAL A 258 -6.03 -4.49 -0.17
N HIS A 259 -4.88 -4.38 0.51
CA HIS A 259 -3.68 -5.12 0.15
C HIS A 259 -3.82 -6.62 0.42
N LEU A 260 -4.52 -7.02 1.49
CA LEU A 260 -4.88 -8.43 1.73
C LEU A 260 -5.79 -8.96 0.62
N ALA A 261 -6.88 -8.25 0.31
CA ALA A 261 -7.82 -8.67 -0.74
C ALA A 261 -7.13 -8.78 -2.11
N GLY A 262 -6.35 -7.76 -2.49
CA GLY A 262 -5.60 -7.74 -3.73
C GLY A 262 -4.57 -8.87 -3.83
N THR A 263 -3.83 -9.13 -2.75
CA THR A 263 -2.82 -10.20 -2.71
C THR A 263 -3.43 -11.61 -2.74
N LEU A 264 -4.64 -11.77 -2.20
CA LEU A 264 -5.45 -12.99 -2.31
C LEU A 264 -6.17 -13.11 -3.67
N ASN A 265 -5.98 -12.14 -4.56
CA ASN A 265 -6.67 -12.02 -5.84
C ASN A 265 -8.22 -12.03 -5.70
N LYS A 266 -8.73 -11.45 -4.60
CA LYS A 266 -10.17 -11.31 -4.36
C LYS A 266 -10.69 -10.03 -5.01
N PRO A 267 -11.89 -10.04 -5.60
CA PRO A 267 -12.53 -8.82 -6.06
C PRO A 267 -12.61 -7.79 -4.93
N CYS A 268 -12.05 -6.61 -5.18
CA CYS A 268 -12.08 -5.54 -4.19
C CYS A 268 -12.34 -4.18 -4.84
N TRP A 269 -13.28 -3.43 -4.27
CA TRP A 269 -13.59 -2.06 -4.64
C TRP A 269 -12.97 -1.12 -3.62
N VAL A 270 -12.05 -0.29 -4.10
CA VAL A 270 -11.26 0.60 -3.26
C VAL A 270 -11.83 2.01 -3.33
N LEU A 271 -12.19 2.54 -2.17
CA LEU A 271 -12.72 3.90 -2.03
C LEU A 271 -11.58 4.86 -1.74
N LEU A 272 -11.30 5.77 -2.66
CA LEU A 272 -10.14 6.66 -2.62
C LEU A 272 -10.56 8.12 -2.41
N PRO A 273 -9.90 8.86 -1.51
CA PRO A 273 -10.12 10.29 -1.35
C PRO A 273 -9.61 11.04 -2.58
N LYS A 274 -10.16 12.24 -2.83
CA LYS A 274 -9.62 13.17 -3.85
C LYS A 274 -8.28 13.74 -3.43
N HIS A 275 -8.15 14.08 -2.14
CA HIS A 275 -6.98 14.74 -1.59
C HIS A 275 -5.99 13.72 -1.03
N ARG A 276 -4.69 13.91 -1.31
CA ARG A 276 -3.58 13.07 -0.82
C ARG A 276 -3.77 11.57 -1.06
N THR A 277 -4.37 11.20 -2.20
CA THR A 277 -4.40 9.79 -2.62
C THR A 277 -2.97 9.28 -2.75
N ASP A 278 -2.70 8.11 -2.19
CA ASP A 278 -1.39 7.48 -2.27
C ASP A 278 -0.96 7.27 -3.73
N TRP A 279 0.30 7.48 -4.03
CA TRP A 279 0.88 7.40 -5.37
C TRP A 279 0.66 6.03 -6.05
N ARG A 280 0.54 4.97 -5.27
CA ARG A 280 0.34 3.59 -5.76
C ARG A 280 -0.94 3.44 -6.56
N TRP A 281 -1.95 4.19 -6.22
CA TRP A 281 -3.23 4.17 -6.90
C TRP A 281 -3.23 4.95 -8.21
N LEU A 282 -2.16 5.67 -8.51
CA LEU A 282 -2.06 6.56 -9.67
C LEU A 282 -3.20 7.59 -9.71
N ARG A 283 -3.37 8.27 -10.84
CA ARG A 283 -4.44 9.24 -11.05
C ARG A 283 -5.28 8.83 -12.26
N ASP A 284 -6.48 9.33 -12.34
CA ASP A 284 -7.37 9.29 -13.51
C ASP A 284 -7.62 7.90 -14.12
N ARG A 285 -7.62 6.84 -13.25
CA ARG A 285 -7.93 5.49 -13.66
C ARG A 285 -8.76 4.74 -12.61
N SER A 286 -9.53 3.76 -13.08
CA SER A 286 -10.39 2.91 -12.23
C SER A 286 -9.81 1.51 -11.94
N ASP A 287 -8.62 1.21 -12.46
CA ASP A 287 -7.85 -0.01 -12.21
C ASP A 287 -6.50 0.33 -11.56
N THR A 288 -5.71 -0.67 -11.24
CA THR A 288 -4.37 -0.50 -10.68
C THR A 288 -3.40 -1.55 -11.22
N PRO A 289 -2.13 -1.18 -11.51
CA PRO A 289 -1.14 -2.15 -11.95
C PRO A 289 -0.74 -3.15 -10.86
N TRP A 290 -1.05 -2.84 -9.60
CA TRP A 290 -0.65 -3.65 -8.46
C TRP A 290 -1.52 -4.89 -8.26
N TYR A 291 -2.82 -4.81 -8.58
CA TYR A 291 -3.79 -5.85 -8.28
C TYR A 291 -4.88 -5.91 -9.36
N PRO A 292 -4.84 -6.92 -10.24
CA PRO A 292 -5.82 -7.04 -11.34
C PRO A 292 -7.27 -7.18 -10.88
N SER A 293 -7.48 -7.67 -9.64
CA SER A 293 -8.82 -7.88 -9.06
C SER A 293 -9.46 -6.64 -8.45
N LEU A 294 -8.75 -5.50 -8.44
CA LEU A 294 -9.23 -4.28 -7.81
C LEU A 294 -9.89 -3.32 -8.80
N LYS A 295 -10.96 -2.66 -8.34
CA LYS A 295 -11.59 -1.51 -8.99
C LYS A 295 -11.54 -0.30 -8.07
N LEU A 296 -11.11 0.86 -8.59
CA LEU A 296 -10.92 2.08 -7.84
C LEU A 296 -12.13 3.02 -8.04
N TYR A 297 -12.69 3.49 -6.93
CA TYR A 297 -13.74 4.51 -6.87
C TYR A 297 -13.15 5.75 -6.21
N ARG A 298 -13.20 6.90 -6.91
CA ARG A 298 -12.53 8.12 -6.49
C ARG A 298 -13.52 9.22 -6.19
N GLN A 299 -13.29 9.98 -5.12
CA GLN A 299 -13.98 11.24 -4.92
C GLN A 299 -13.71 12.21 -6.07
N THR A 300 -14.73 12.90 -6.55
CA THR A 300 -14.63 13.99 -7.53
C THR A 300 -14.28 15.32 -6.85
N ALA A 301 -14.76 15.51 -5.63
CA ALA A 301 -14.42 16.63 -4.75
C ALA A 301 -14.03 16.11 -3.37
N ARG A 302 -13.18 16.86 -2.65
CA ARG A 302 -12.74 16.50 -1.30
C ARG A 302 -13.93 16.31 -0.35
N GLY A 303 -14.02 15.15 0.30
CA GLY A 303 -15.08 14.80 1.22
C GLY A 303 -16.38 14.33 0.57
N ASP A 304 -16.50 14.32 -0.75
CA ASP A 304 -17.69 13.81 -1.45
C ASP A 304 -17.70 12.29 -1.52
N TRP A 305 -18.02 11.67 -0.40
CA TRP A 305 -18.26 10.24 -0.33
C TRP A 305 -19.66 9.84 -0.82
N GLY A 306 -20.60 10.79 -0.90
CA GLY A 306 -21.96 10.54 -1.36
C GLY A 306 -21.98 10.06 -2.82
N THR A 307 -21.32 10.78 -3.72
CA THR A 307 -21.18 10.39 -5.13
C THR A 307 -20.48 9.04 -5.28
N VAL A 308 -19.42 8.79 -4.51
CA VAL A 308 -18.70 7.50 -4.53
C VAL A 308 -19.63 6.37 -4.13
N MET A 309 -20.37 6.52 -3.02
CA MET A 309 -21.30 5.48 -2.55
C MET A 309 -22.47 5.25 -3.50
N ALA A 310 -22.97 6.28 -4.17
CA ALA A 310 -24.00 6.11 -5.19
C ALA A 310 -23.54 5.23 -6.35
N GLN A 311 -22.30 5.41 -6.84
CA GLN A 311 -21.70 4.55 -7.85
C GLN A 311 -21.51 3.11 -7.34
N VAL A 312 -20.99 2.94 -6.12
CA VAL A 312 -20.80 1.63 -5.49
C VAL A 312 -22.12 0.87 -5.38
N VAL A 313 -23.21 1.54 -4.93
CA VAL A 313 -24.56 0.94 -4.84
C VAL A 313 -25.06 0.50 -6.21
N ALA A 314 -24.93 1.35 -7.23
CA ALA A 314 -25.37 1.03 -8.58
C ALA A 314 -24.62 -0.18 -9.14
N ASP A 315 -23.30 -0.22 -8.99
CA ASP A 315 -22.47 -1.32 -9.47
C ASP A 315 -22.69 -2.61 -8.68
N LEU A 316 -22.94 -2.53 -7.37
CA LEU A 316 -23.26 -3.71 -6.56
C LEU A 316 -24.61 -4.33 -6.98
N ARG A 317 -25.64 -3.50 -7.20
CA ARG A 317 -26.93 -3.99 -7.74
C ARG A 317 -26.75 -4.71 -9.08
N ALA A 318 -25.99 -4.10 -10.00
CA ALA A 318 -25.71 -4.70 -11.30
C ALA A 318 -24.91 -6.01 -11.20
N LYS A 319 -23.97 -6.10 -10.26
CA LYS A 319 -23.17 -7.30 -10.01
C LYS A 319 -24.04 -8.43 -9.46
N LEU A 320 -24.87 -8.14 -8.45
CA LEU A 320 -25.75 -9.16 -7.83
C LEU A 320 -26.81 -9.66 -8.79
N ALA A 321 -27.40 -8.79 -9.62
CA ALA A 321 -28.36 -9.19 -10.65
C ALA A 321 -27.79 -10.13 -11.72
N LYS A 322 -26.48 -10.10 -11.97
CA LYS A 322 -25.81 -11.03 -12.91
C LYS A 322 -25.45 -12.38 -12.28
N ALA A 323 -25.45 -12.46 -10.97
CA ALA A 323 -25.11 -13.69 -10.24
C ALA A 323 -26.34 -14.55 -9.87
N MET A 324 -27.53 -14.01 -10.10
CA MET A 324 -28.83 -14.70 -10.01
C MET A 324 -29.21 -15.33 -11.35
#